data_81e3fb021e7d5044499c66a824054c4e
#
_entry.id   81e3fb021e7d5044499c66a824054c4e
#
_cell.length_a   1.000
_cell.length_b   1.000
_cell.length_c   1.000
_cell.angle_alpha   90.00
_cell.angle_beta   90.00
_cell.angle_gamma   90.00
#
_symmetry.space_group_name_H-M   'P 1'
#
loop_
_entity.id
_entity.type
_entity.pdbx_description
1 polymer ?
#
loop_
_entity_poly.entity_id
_entity_poly.type
_entity_poly.pdbx_seq_one_letter_code
_entity_poly.pdbx_strand_id
1 'polypeptide(L)' 'ENSFDFEELKKKISELLTQKPLTPVEIADKIEAEKESISEVIQYLLEEGEWKMQDGMIHISK' A
#
# COMPACT_ATOMS: atom_id res chain seq x y z
N GLU A 1 -22.26 0.27 -0.87
CA GLU A 1 -21.78 0.18 -0.73
C GLU A 1 -20.84 0.69 -0.27
N ASN A 2 -20.23 0.83 0.20
CA ASN A 2 -19.32 1.33 0.68
C ASN A 2 -18.19 0.72 0.55
N SER A 3 -17.91 0.14 -0.33
CA SER A 3 -16.64 -0.47 -0.45
C SER A 3 -15.65 0.56 -0.87
N PHE A 4 -14.42 0.35 -0.46
CA PHE A 4 -13.37 1.27 -0.84
C PHE A 4 -12.96 1.01 -2.27
N ASP A 5 -12.34 2.00 -2.89
CA ASP A 5 -11.88 1.88 -4.25
C ASP A 5 -10.47 1.30 -4.25
N PHE A 6 -10.37 0.02 -4.55
CA PHE A 6 -9.08 -0.67 -4.53
C PHE A 6 -8.07 0.01 -5.46
N GLU A 7 -8.52 0.35 -6.67
CA GLU A 7 -7.61 0.93 -7.65
C GLU A 7 -7.11 2.30 -7.19
N GLU A 8 -7.98 3.07 -6.57
CA GLU A 8 -7.58 4.37 -6.11
C GLU A 8 -6.58 4.27 -4.96
N LEU A 9 -6.83 3.37 -4.02
CA LEU A 9 -5.89 3.15 -2.93
C LEU A 9 -4.57 2.66 -3.45
N LYS A 10 -4.60 1.72 -4.37
CA LYS A 10 -3.37 1.20 -4.95
C LYS A 10 -2.57 2.31 -5.58
N LYS A 11 -3.24 3.18 -6.33
CA LYS A 11 -2.55 4.28 -6.99
C LYS A 11 -1.91 5.22 -5.98
N LYS A 12 -2.66 5.58 -4.95
CA LYS A 12 -2.13 6.51 -3.96
C LYS A 12 -0.91 5.92 -3.25
N ILE A 13 -1.02 4.67 -2.85
CA ILE A 13 0.09 4.03 -2.16
C ILE A 13 1.29 3.89 -3.10
N SER A 14 1.04 3.52 -4.34
CA SER A 14 2.13 3.38 -5.30
C SER A 14 2.87 4.69 -5.48
N GLU A 15 2.15 5.79 -5.52
CA GLU A 15 2.80 7.08 -5.69
C GLU A 15 3.72 7.39 -4.52
N LEU A 16 3.29 7.03 -3.32
CA LEU A 16 4.15 7.23 -2.16
C LEU A 16 5.39 6.36 -2.24
N LEU A 17 5.20 5.11 -2.62
CA LEU A 17 6.32 4.17 -2.68
C LEU A 17 7.29 4.50 -3.80
N THR A 18 6.80 5.18 -4.83
CA THR A 18 7.68 5.59 -5.91
C THR A 18 8.72 6.59 -5.41
N GLN A 19 8.36 7.40 -4.43
CA GLN A 19 9.28 8.37 -3.90
C GLN A 19 10.25 7.75 -2.92
N LYS A 20 9.76 6.87 -2.06
CA LYS A 20 10.63 6.17 -1.13
C LYS A 20 9.86 5.03 -0.49
N PRO A 21 10.55 3.99 -0.04
CA PRO A 21 9.89 2.90 0.66
C PRO A 21 9.30 3.38 1.98
N LEU A 22 8.19 2.77 2.37
CA LEU A 22 7.51 3.18 3.59
C LEU A 22 7.07 1.93 4.34
N THR A 23 6.92 2.08 5.66
CA THR A 23 6.33 1.03 6.44
C THR A 23 4.82 1.08 6.29
N PRO A 24 4.12 -0.03 6.55
CA PRO A 24 2.66 0.01 6.48
C PRO A 24 2.06 1.07 7.40
N VAL A 25 2.68 1.30 8.55
CA VAL A 25 2.18 2.32 9.47
C VAL A 25 2.29 3.69 8.84
N GLU A 26 3.41 3.97 8.19
CA GLU A 26 3.58 5.27 7.55
C GLU A 26 2.60 5.46 6.42
N ILE A 27 2.32 4.39 5.68
CA ILE A 27 1.34 4.49 4.60
C ILE A 27 -0.03 4.83 5.17
N ALA A 28 -0.41 4.16 6.25
CA ALA A 28 -1.70 4.42 6.87
C ALA A 28 -1.78 5.84 7.40
N ASP A 29 -0.64 6.38 7.83
CA ASP A 29 -0.61 7.73 8.33
C ASP A 29 -0.81 8.76 7.24
N LYS A 30 -0.25 8.49 6.08
CA LYS A 30 -0.28 9.46 4.99
C LYS A 30 -1.55 9.39 4.16
N ILE A 31 -2.25 8.29 4.20
CA ILE A 31 -3.44 8.11 3.39
C ILE A 31 -4.66 8.05 4.29
N GLU A 32 -5.65 8.85 3.98
CA GLU A 32 -6.88 8.88 4.75
C GLU A 32 -7.79 7.75 4.30
N ALA A 33 -7.59 6.60 4.87
CA ALA A 33 -8.40 5.44 4.57
C ALA A 33 -8.37 4.54 5.78
N GLU A 34 -9.28 3.57 5.81
CA GLU A 34 -9.32 2.65 6.92
C GLU A 34 -8.11 1.73 6.88
N LYS A 35 -7.60 1.43 8.06
CA LYS A 35 -6.43 0.57 8.12
C LYS A 35 -6.69 -0.77 7.48
N GLU A 36 -7.89 -1.30 7.64
CA GLU A 36 -8.21 -2.59 7.05
C GLU A 36 -8.14 -2.55 5.54
N SER A 37 -8.65 -1.47 4.95
CA SER A 37 -8.60 -1.32 3.50
C SER A 37 -7.17 -1.22 3.02
N ILE A 38 -6.38 -0.42 3.69
CA ILE A 38 -4.98 -0.25 3.32
C ILE A 38 -4.25 -1.58 3.44
N SER A 39 -4.51 -2.29 4.52
CA SER A 39 -3.86 -3.57 4.75
C SER A 39 -4.21 -4.58 3.66
N GLU A 40 -5.48 -4.59 3.24
CA GLU A 40 -5.89 -5.50 2.20
C GLU A 40 -5.18 -5.22 0.88
N VAL A 41 -5.09 -3.95 0.53
CA VAL A 41 -4.41 -3.59 -0.71
C VAL A 41 -2.94 -4.00 -0.64
N ILE A 42 -2.29 -3.70 0.47
CA ILE A 42 -0.88 -4.03 0.62
C ILE A 42 -0.67 -5.53 0.53
N GLN A 43 -1.48 -6.28 1.26
CA GLN A 43 -1.31 -7.73 1.29
C GLN A 43 -1.55 -8.33 -0.10
N TYR A 44 -2.57 -7.84 -0.79
CA TYR A 44 -2.87 -8.36 -2.12
C TYR A 44 -1.70 -8.13 -3.07
N LEU A 45 -1.14 -6.94 -3.04
CA LEU A 45 -0.06 -6.61 -3.97
C LEU A 45 1.25 -7.28 -3.59
N LEU A 46 1.44 -7.57 -2.31
CA LEU A 46 2.59 -8.37 -1.91
C LEU A 46 2.47 -9.79 -2.45
N GLU A 47 1.27 -10.34 -2.40
CA GLU A 47 1.06 -11.69 -2.90
C GLU A 47 1.18 -11.74 -4.42
N GLU A 48 0.77 -10.67 -5.09
CA GLU A 48 0.87 -10.62 -6.53
C GLU A 48 2.29 -10.38 -7.01
N GLY A 49 3.16 -9.98 -6.10
CA GLY A 49 4.53 -9.72 -6.50
C GLY A 49 4.78 -8.33 -7.01
N GLU A 50 3.78 -7.45 -6.96
CA GLU A 50 3.97 -6.08 -7.42
C GLU A 50 4.74 -5.25 -6.40
N TRP A 51 4.57 -5.57 -5.14
CA TRP A 51 5.30 -4.92 -4.06
C TRP A 51 6.03 -6.00 -3.28
N LYS A 52 7.00 -5.60 -2.48
CA LYS A 52 7.69 -6.54 -1.63
C LYS A 52 8.01 -5.89 -0.30
N MET A 53 8.13 -6.72 0.72
CA MET A 53 8.47 -6.25 2.05
C MET A 53 9.94 -6.52 2.29
N GLN A 54 10.69 -5.48 2.65
CA GLN A 54 12.10 -5.63 2.91
C GLN A 54 12.48 -4.68 4.03
N ASP A 55 13.12 -5.20 5.06
CA ASP A 55 13.56 -4.41 6.21
C ASP A 55 12.37 -3.68 6.85
N GLY A 56 11.22 -4.33 6.86
CA GLY A 56 10.03 -3.74 7.46
C GLY A 56 9.38 -2.68 6.61
N MET A 57 9.89 -2.44 5.42
CA MET A 57 9.33 -1.42 4.54
C MET A 57 8.83 -2.05 3.26
N ILE A 58 7.85 -1.39 2.67
CA ILE A 58 7.26 -1.87 1.43
C ILE A 58 7.91 -1.16 0.27
N HIS A 59 8.36 -1.96 -0.69
CA HIS A 59 9.02 -1.46 -1.89
C HIS A 59 8.23 -1.88 -3.11
N ILE A 60 8.34 -1.10 -4.16
CA ILE A 60 7.78 -1.50 -5.43
C ILE A 60 8.75 -2.49 -6.06
N SER A 61 8.21 -3.66 -6.39
CA SER A 61 9.04 -4.72 -6.94
C SER A 61 9.05 -4.59 -8.46
N LYS A 62 10.11 -4.06 -8.98
CA LYS A 62 10.19 -3.92 -10.43
C LYS A 62 11.54 -4.25 -10.96
#